data_af3b6aa4556e197ef782ecea14f45561
#
_entry.id   af3b6aa4556e197ef782ecea14f45561
#
_cell.length_a   1.000
_cell.length_b   1.000
_cell.length_c   1.000
_cell.angle_alpha   90.00
_cell.angle_beta   90.00
_cell.angle_gamma   90.00
#
_symmetry.space_group_name_H-M   'P 1'
#
loop_
_entity.id
_entity.type
_entity.pdbx_description
1 polymer ?
#
loop_
_entity_poly.entity_id
_entity_poly.type
_entity_poly.pdbx_seq_one_letter_code
_entity_poly.pdbx_strand_id
1 'polypeptide(L)'
;GFFLAIGHQPNTEIFKECKQWLLDNVDKFEKVTKEDIEAIPSDICNSATISTLHGCPPNEIESIANYLLTEKHLNTFVKCNPTLLGYDFARKTMDEMGYDYMVFGDFHFKDDLQYEDAVPMLKRLMDVAAQEGLSFGVKLTNTFPVDIKRQELPGEEMYMSGKALFPLSISVAARLAESFDGKLPMSFSGGADQKNIDQIVDCGIWPVTVATVLLKPGGYKWMTRIAEKTAACQIGKSGEVHVERVTKLAADALENANYQKNSKKAGKRKEEKSPLLDCLSKEDVSERKEFTVHKRVCGNCADVCPNRANV
;
A
#
# COMPACT_ATOMS: atom_id res chain seq x y z
N GLY A 1 10.35 -6.00 12.34
CA GLY A 1 11.24 -6.04 13.46
C GLY A 1 11.53 -4.69 14.13
N PHE A 2 12.03 -3.68 13.41
CA PHE A 2 12.46 -2.40 14.02
C PHE A 2 11.30 -1.60 14.66
N PHE A 3 10.15 -1.54 14.01
CA PHE A 3 8.98 -0.82 14.56
C PHE A 3 8.38 -1.52 15.79
N LEU A 4 8.40 -2.83 15.84
CA LEU A 4 7.98 -3.58 17.03
C LEU A 4 8.91 -3.32 18.21
N ALA A 5 10.23 -3.19 17.96
CA ALA A 5 11.20 -2.94 19.01
C ALA A 5 11.01 -1.56 19.66
N ILE A 6 10.64 -0.52 18.88
CA ILE A 6 10.44 0.83 19.42
C ILE A 6 9.07 0.97 20.09
N GLY A 7 8.00 0.44 19.46
CA GLY A 7 6.62 0.66 19.90
C GLY A 7 6.13 -0.26 21.03
N HIS A 8 6.79 -1.39 21.23
CA HIS A 8 6.29 -2.45 22.12
C HIS A 8 7.32 -2.98 23.15
N GLN A 9 8.46 -2.33 23.26
CA GLN A 9 9.40 -2.60 24.37
C GLN A 9 9.41 -1.37 25.30
N PRO A 10 8.58 -1.40 26.36
CA PRO A 10 8.53 -0.29 27.30
C PRO A 10 9.90 -0.02 27.91
N ASN A 11 10.22 1.25 28.09
CA ASN A 11 11.45 1.71 28.74
C ASN A 11 12.79 1.31 28.06
N THR A 12 12.81 1.14 26.73
CA THR A 12 14.08 1.04 26.00
C THR A 12 14.94 2.29 26.22
N GLU A 13 16.25 2.13 26.17
CA GLU A 13 17.18 3.28 26.30
C GLU A 13 16.88 4.34 25.22
N ILE A 14 16.58 3.92 23.99
CA ILE A 14 16.18 4.84 22.90
C ILE A 14 14.94 5.65 23.28
N PHE A 15 13.90 5.02 23.88
CA PHE A 15 12.71 5.75 24.32
C PHE A 15 13.05 6.78 25.39
N LYS A 16 13.87 6.40 26.37
CA LYS A 16 14.31 7.30 27.46
C LYS A 16 15.12 8.46 26.92
N GLU A 17 16.07 8.20 26.01
CA GLU A 17 16.88 9.23 25.35
C GLU A 17 16.01 10.20 24.55
N CYS A 18 15.06 9.69 23.76
CA CYS A 18 14.16 10.54 23.00
C CYS A 18 13.27 11.41 23.92
N LYS A 19 12.73 10.81 24.98
CA LYS A 19 11.89 11.54 25.96
C LYS A 19 12.71 12.61 26.70
N GLN A 20 13.92 12.29 27.10
CA GLN A 20 14.82 13.25 27.73
C GLN A 20 15.17 14.40 26.78
N TRP A 21 15.47 14.09 25.52
CA TRP A 21 15.73 15.12 24.52
C TRP A 21 14.55 16.08 24.34
N LEU A 22 13.31 15.57 24.35
CA LEU A 22 12.10 16.40 24.29
C LEU A 22 11.99 17.31 25.52
N LEU A 23 12.27 16.79 26.72
CA LEU A 23 12.25 17.54 27.96
C LEU A 23 13.32 18.66 27.97
N ASP A 24 14.52 18.36 27.49
CA ASP A 24 15.62 19.32 27.40
C ASP A 24 15.40 20.41 26.35
N ASN A 25 14.45 20.22 25.44
CA ASN A 25 14.14 21.15 24.36
C ASN A 25 12.69 21.61 24.37
N VAL A 26 11.99 21.53 25.50
CA VAL A 26 10.56 21.87 25.60
C VAL A 26 10.27 23.32 25.23
N ASP A 27 11.20 24.24 25.46
CA ASP A 27 11.14 25.66 25.10
C ASP A 27 11.10 25.90 23.58
N LYS A 28 11.41 24.90 22.77
CA LYS A 28 11.32 24.98 21.29
C LYS A 28 9.93 24.66 20.74
N PHE A 29 9.02 24.22 21.59
CA PHE A 29 7.66 23.85 21.19
C PHE A 29 6.65 24.92 21.59
N GLU A 30 5.77 25.32 20.69
CA GLU A 30 4.74 26.34 20.98
C GLU A 30 3.52 25.78 21.72
N LYS A 31 3.22 24.48 21.54
CA LYS A 31 1.96 23.86 22.00
C LYS A 31 2.16 22.65 22.92
N VAL A 32 3.37 22.17 23.04
CA VAL A 32 3.70 20.98 23.83
C VAL A 32 4.32 21.42 25.15
N THR A 33 3.75 20.99 26.26
CA THR A 33 4.22 21.29 27.60
C THR A 33 5.12 20.19 28.14
N LYS A 34 5.78 20.47 29.29
CA LYS A 34 6.56 19.46 29.99
C LYS A 34 5.68 18.30 30.47
N GLU A 35 4.49 18.60 30.95
CA GLU A 35 3.49 17.66 31.41
C GLU A 35 3.02 16.75 30.27
N ASP A 36 2.84 17.28 29.06
CA ASP A 36 2.51 16.50 27.88
C ASP A 36 3.59 15.49 27.55
N ILE A 37 4.87 15.91 27.62
CA ILE A 37 6.01 15.02 27.37
C ILE A 37 6.13 13.96 28.46
N GLU A 38 5.97 14.34 29.73
CA GLU A 38 6.01 13.39 30.86
C GLU A 38 4.88 12.36 30.76
N ALA A 39 3.72 12.74 30.22
CA ALA A 39 2.58 11.86 30.02
C ALA A 39 2.74 10.86 28.86
N ILE A 40 3.75 11.02 27.97
CA ILE A 40 3.96 10.08 26.86
C ILE A 40 4.28 8.69 27.44
N PRO A 41 3.42 7.68 27.16
CA PRO A 41 3.66 6.32 27.66
C PRO A 41 4.85 5.69 26.91
N SER A 42 5.52 4.75 27.54
CA SER A 42 6.58 3.97 26.90
C SER A 42 6.04 2.99 25.86
N ASP A 43 4.79 2.60 25.98
CA ASP A 43 4.06 1.75 25.07
C ASP A 43 3.27 2.63 24.07
N ILE A 44 3.96 3.10 23.03
CA ILE A 44 3.44 4.07 22.07
C ILE A 44 2.69 3.43 20.88
N CYS A 45 2.72 2.10 20.76
CA CYS A 45 2.11 1.36 19.66
C CYS A 45 1.40 0.11 20.18
N ASN A 46 0.10 0.01 19.90
CA ASN A 46 -0.73 -1.12 20.28
C ASN A 46 -1.16 -2.00 19.09
N SER A 47 -0.51 -1.82 17.93
CA SER A 47 -0.88 -2.55 16.72
C SER A 47 0.32 -2.91 15.86
N ALA A 48 0.20 -3.99 15.10
CA ALA A 48 1.18 -4.44 14.14
C ALA A 48 0.53 -4.84 12.82
N THR A 49 1.28 -4.65 11.73
CA THR A 49 0.91 -5.21 10.42
C THR A 49 1.99 -6.19 9.98
N ILE A 50 1.60 -7.44 9.79
CA ILE A 50 2.46 -8.47 9.22
C ILE A 50 2.49 -8.27 7.72
N SER A 51 3.68 -7.99 7.17
CA SER A 51 3.87 -8.01 5.72
C SER A 51 4.41 -9.37 5.34
N THR A 52 3.57 -10.18 4.72
CA THR A 52 3.98 -11.46 4.17
C THR A 52 4.76 -11.22 2.90
N LEU A 53 5.96 -11.79 2.81
CA LEU A 53 6.67 -11.88 1.55
C LEU A 53 5.98 -12.88 0.64
N HIS A 54 6.24 -12.84 -0.66
CA HIS A 54 5.80 -13.87 -1.59
C HIS A 54 6.34 -15.24 -1.14
N GLY A 55 5.51 -16.28 -1.23
CA GLY A 55 5.88 -17.62 -0.84
C GLY A 55 5.84 -17.94 0.68
N CYS A 56 5.25 -17.07 1.51
CA CYS A 56 5.09 -17.37 2.93
C CYS A 56 3.93 -18.35 3.15
N PRO A 57 4.17 -19.54 3.76
CA PRO A 57 3.12 -20.54 3.97
C PRO A 57 2.01 -20.05 4.91
N PRO A 58 0.74 -20.51 4.72
CA PRO A 58 -0.38 -20.09 5.57
C PRO A 58 -0.17 -20.34 7.06
N ASN A 59 0.41 -21.47 7.42
CA ASN A 59 0.69 -21.84 8.81
C ASN A 59 1.73 -20.95 9.48
N GLU A 60 2.69 -20.43 8.73
CA GLU A 60 3.69 -19.49 9.25
C GLU A 60 3.06 -18.12 9.47
N ILE A 61 2.24 -17.64 8.53
CA ILE A 61 1.48 -16.40 8.68
C ILE A 61 0.58 -16.48 9.92
N GLU A 62 -0.14 -17.57 10.07
CA GLU A 62 -1.02 -17.81 11.22
C GLU A 62 -0.26 -17.85 12.55
N SER A 63 0.88 -18.53 12.58
CA SER A 63 1.72 -18.63 13.77
C SER A 63 2.26 -17.28 14.21
N ILE A 64 2.72 -16.44 13.27
CA ILE A 64 3.20 -15.09 13.57
C ILE A 64 2.05 -14.21 14.06
N ALA A 65 0.87 -14.28 13.42
CA ALA A 65 -0.29 -13.52 13.84
C ALA A 65 -0.77 -13.93 15.24
N ASN A 66 -0.86 -15.22 15.53
CA ASN A 66 -1.19 -15.74 16.86
C ASN A 66 -0.21 -15.22 17.91
N TYR A 67 1.09 -15.31 17.66
CA TYR A 67 2.10 -14.79 18.59
C TYR A 67 1.93 -13.30 18.89
N LEU A 68 1.59 -12.49 17.89
CA LEU A 68 1.33 -11.07 18.08
C LEU A 68 0.06 -10.80 18.91
N LEU A 69 -0.97 -11.60 18.71
CA LEU A 69 -2.23 -11.50 19.44
C LEU A 69 -2.07 -11.99 20.89
N THR A 70 -1.56 -13.21 21.10
CA THR A 70 -1.57 -13.87 22.42
C THR A 70 -0.38 -13.50 23.31
N GLU A 71 0.83 -13.35 22.74
CA GLU A 71 2.05 -13.12 23.52
C GLU A 71 2.44 -11.64 23.57
N LYS A 72 2.11 -10.89 22.52
CA LYS A 72 2.44 -9.46 22.45
C LYS A 72 1.24 -8.56 22.72
N HIS A 73 0.03 -9.10 22.77
CA HIS A 73 -1.22 -8.39 22.99
C HIS A 73 -1.37 -7.17 22.07
N LEU A 74 -1.10 -7.37 20.76
CA LEU A 74 -1.19 -6.34 19.74
C LEU A 74 -2.38 -6.55 18.83
N ASN A 75 -3.12 -5.48 18.56
CA ASN A 75 -4.06 -5.45 17.43
C ASN A 75 -3.27 -5.79 16.16
N THR A 76 -3.70 -6.80 15.42
CA THR A 76 -2.88 -7.38 14.34
C THR A 76 -3.59 -7.33 13.00
N PHE A 77 -2.86 -6.88 11.98
CA PHE A 77 -3.32 -6.89 10.60
C PHE A 77 -2.38 -7.75 9.74
N VAL A 78 -2.95 -8.61 8.89
CA VAL A 78 -2.20 -9.37 7.88
C VAL A 78 -2.28 -8.63 6.55
N LYS A 79 -1.14 -8.27 5.98
CA LYS A 79 -1.09 -7.63 4.68
C LYS A 79 -1.14 -8.70 3.59
N CYS A 80 -2.20 -8.67 2.79
CA CYS A 80 -2.45 -9.64 1.73
C CYS A 80 -1.83 -9.23 0.39
N ASN A 81 -1.63 -10.22 -0.48
CA ASN A 81 -1.16 -10.03 -1.84
C ASN A 81 -2.33 -9.96 -2.83
N PRO A 82 -2.20 -9.23 -3.96
CA PRO A 82 -3.18 -9.24 -5.04
C PRO A 82 -3.37 -10.63 -5.67
N THR A 83 -2.40 -11.52 -5.48
CA THR A 83 -2.40 -12.92 -5.94
C THR A 83 -3.56 -13.75 -5.39
N LEU A 84 -4.19 -13.32 -4.28
CA LEU A 84 -5.44 -13.89 -3.75
C LEU A 84 -6.60 -13.92 -4.77
N LEU A 85 -6.54 -13.11 -5.83
CA LEU A 85 -7.56 -13.13 -6.89
C LEU A 85 -7.41 -14.29 -7.86
N GLY A 86 -6.25 -14.95 -7.87
CA GLY A 86 -5.88 -15.97 -8.84
C GLY A 86 -5.30 -15.38 -10.13
N TYR A 87 -4.51 -16.20 -10.83
CA TYR A 87 -3.78 -15.78 -12.04
C TYR A 87 -4.70 -15.30 -13.17
N ASP A 88 -5.75 -16.07 -13.47
CA ASP A 88 -6.65 -15.79 -14.59
C ASP A 88 -7.37 -14.45 -14.42
N PHE A 89 -7.83 -14.15 -13.20
CA PHE A 89 -8.47 -12.86 -12.91
C PHE A 89 -7.47 -11.71 -13.06
N ALA A 90 -6.27 -11.84 -12.52
CA ALA A 90 -5.25 -10.81 -12.59
C ALA A 90 -4.81 -10.58 -14.04
N ARG A 91 -4.60 -11.64 -14.83
CA ARG A 91 -4.20 -11.55 -16.23
C ARG A 91 -5.27 -10.86 -17.07
N LYS A 92 -6.51 -11.35 -16.97
CA LYS A 92 -7.65 -10.75 -17.66
C LYS A 92 -7.80 -9.26 -17.32
N THR A 93 -7.76 -8.91 -16.05
CA THR A 93 -7.87 -7.51 -15.59
C THR A 93 -6.78 -6.64 -16.20
N MET A 94 -5.53 -7.09 -16.16
CA MET A 94 -4.40 -6.32 -16.72
C MET A 94 -4.54 -6.14 -18.25
N ASP A 95 -4.97 -7.16 -18.96
CA ASP A 95 -5.18 -7.11 -20.42
C ASP A 95 -6.28 -6.13 -20.78
N GLU A 96 -7.45 -6.23 -20.15
CA GLU A 96 -8.61 -5.36 -20.40
C GLU A 96 -8.32 -3.90 -20.05
N MET A 97 -7.46 -3.66 -19.06
CA MET A 97 -7.02 -2.31 -18.68
C MET A 97 -5.89 -1.76 -19.56
N GLY A 98 -5.44 -2.50 -20.57
CA GLY A 98 -4.40 -2.08 -21.52
C GLY A 98 -2.97 -2.23 -20.98
N TYR A 99 -2.77 -3.09 -19.98
CA TYR A 99 -1.46 -3.48 -19.45
C TYR A 99 -1.02 -4.87 -19.96
N ASP A 100 -1.48 -5.25 -21.15
CA ASP A 100 -1.19 -6.51 -21.84
C ASP A 100 0.30 -6.77 -22.09
N TYR A 101 1.10 -5.68 -22.17
CA TYR A 101 2.57 -5.76 -22.30
C TYR A 101 3.29 -6.16 -21.01
N MET A 102 2.61 -6.19 -19.87
CA MET A 102 3.18 -6.62 -18.61
C MET A 102 3.28 -8.14 -18.58
N VAL A 103 4.47 -8.63 -18.28
CA VAL A 103 4.74 -10.07 -18.17
C VAL A 103 4.79 -10.44 -16.69
N PHE A 104 4.04 -11.44 -16.31
CA PHE A 104 4.12 -12.12 -15.02
C PHE A 104 3.66 -13.57 -15.20
N GLY A 105 4.35 -14.48 -14.51
CA GLY A 105 4.01 -15.90 -14.50
C GLY A 105 2.98 -16.25 -13.42
N ASP A 106 2.63 -17.52 -13.37
CA ASP A 106 1.73 -18.06 -12.34
C ASP A 106 2.44 -18.50 -11.05
N PHE A 107 3.77 -18.37 -11.02
CA PHE A 107 4.62 -18.81 -9.91
C PHE A 107 4.18 -18.17 -8.56
N HIS A 108 4.13 -16.86 -8.50
CA HIS A 108 3.69 -16.17 -7.27
C HIS A 108 2.26 -16.51 -6.88
N PHE A 109 1.39 -16.78 -7.84
CA PHE A 109 0.01 -17.19 -7.55
C PHE A 109 -0.10 -18.58 -6.97
N LYS A 110 0.87 -19.45 -7.21
CA LYS A 110 0.92 -20.82 -6.64
C LYS A 110 1.63 -20.84 -5.28
N ASP A 111 2.64 -20.00 -5.11
CA ASP A 111 3.46 -19.97 -3.90
C ASP A 111 2.86 -19.09 -2.80
N ASP A 112 2.13 -18.04 -3.15
CA ASP A 112 1.50 -17.16 -2.19
C ASP A 112 0.31 -17.81 -1.50
N LEU A 113 -0.15 -17.21 -0.40
CA LEU A 113 -1.37 -17.60 0.30
C LEU A 113 -2.56 -17.72 -0.67
N GLN A 114 -3.12 -18.91 -0.76
CA GLN A 114 -4.30 -19.20 -1.58
C GLN A 114 -5.57 -18.71 -0.90
N TYR A 115 -6.59 -18.36 -1.69
CA TYR A 115 -7.84 -17.83 -1.15
C TYR A 115 -8.58 -18.84 -0.25
N GLU A 116 -8.55 -20.10 -0.64
CA GLU A 116 -9.17 -21.24 0.06
C GLU A 116 -8.54 -21.46 1.45
N ASP A 117 -7.25 -21.19 1.59
CA ASP A 117 -6.51 -21.25 2.86
C ASP A 117 -6.65 -19.96 3.67
N ALA A 118 -6.72 -18.81 2.98
CA ALA A 118 -6.81 -17.50 3.61
C ALA A 118 -8.11 -17.35 4.42
N VAL A 119 -9.26 -17.70 3.86
CA VAL A 119 -10.54 -17.48 4.51
C VAL A 119 -10.66 -18.22 5.85
N PRO A 120 -10.41 -19.55 5.94
CA PRO A 120 -10.46 -20.23 7.23
C PRO A 120 -9.38 -19.76 8.21
N MET A 121 -8.17 -19.46 7.76
CA MET A 121 -7.10 -18.90 8.60
C MET A 121 -7.51 -17.57 9.21
N LEU A 122 -8.01 -16.64 8.40
CA LEU A 122 -8.44 -15.31 8.87
C LEU A 122 -9.60 -15.42 9.86
N LYS A 123 -10.55 -16.36 9.67
CA LYS A 123 -11.65 -16.63 10.63
C LYS A 123 -11.10 -17.06 11.98
N ARG A 124 -10.18 -18.03 12.02
CA ARG A 124 -9.54 -18.46 13.28
C ARG A 124 -8.82 -17.32 13.99
N LEU A 125 -8.10 -16.48 13.25
CA LEU A 125 -7.40 -15.33 13.82
C LEU A 125 -8.35 -14.26 14.36
N MET A 126 -9.50 -14.06 13.72
CA MET A 126 -10.56 -13.19 14.26
C MET A 126 -11.10 -13.73 15.59
N ASP A 127 -11.30 -15.05 15.69
CA ASP A 127 -11.76 -15.69 16.93
C ASP A 127 -10.74 -15.55 18.06
N VAL A 128 -9.45 -15.76 17.77
CA VAL A 128 -8.36 -15.56 18.74
C VAL A 128 -8.32 -14.09 19.20
N ALA A 129 -8.37 -13.14 18.28
CA ALA A 129 -8.36 -11.73 18.63
C ALA A 129 -9.55 -11.35 19.52
N ALA A 130 -10.74 -11.88 19.22
CA ALA A 130 -11.94 -11.65 20.05
C ALA A 130 -11.76 -12.23 21.46
N GLN A 131 -11.15 -13.40 21.64
CA GLN A 131 -10.82 -13.99 22.93
C GLN A 131 -9.85 -13.14 23.74
N GLU A 132 -8.85 -12.54 23.06
CA GLU A 132 -7.84 -11.67 23.68
C GLU A 132 -8.35 -10.21 23.88
N GLY A 133 -9.57 -9.89 23.45
CA GLY A 133 -10.10 -8.52 23.51
C GLY A 133 -9.40 -7.55 22.56
N LEU A 134 -8.82 -8.05 21.47
CA LEU A 134 -8.04 -7.32 20.47
C LEU A 134 -8.78 -7.24 19.13
N SER A 135 -8.31 -6.36 18.27
CA SER A 135 -8.77 -6.25 16.89
C SER A 135 -7.85 -7.04 15.96
N PHE A 136 -8.45 -7.76 15.02
CA PHE A 136 -7.75 -8.40 13.92
C PHE A 136 -8.36 -7.99 12.59
N GLY A 137 -7.52 -7.85 11.55
CA GLY A 137 -7.98 -7.49 10.21
C GLY A 137 -6.94 -7.74 9.14
N VAL A 138 -7.21 -7.22 7.94
CA VAL A 138 -6.29 -7.33 6.81
C VAL A 138 -5.88 -5.96 6.28
N LYS A 139 -4.68 -5.87 5.70
CA LYS A 139 -4.23 -4.71 4.95
C LYS A 139 -4.11 -5.06 3.46
N LEU A 140 -4.77 -4.31 2.62
CA LEU A 140 -4.91 -4.59 1.19
C LEU A 140 -4.24 -3.48 0.35
N THR A 141 -3.22 -3.76 -0.45
CA THR A 141 -2.46 -4.99 -0.64
C THR A 141 -0.96 -4.71 -0.62
N ASN A 142 -0.14 -5.76 -0.74
CA ASN A 142 1.24 -5.60 -1.21
C ASN A 142 1.23 -5.14 -2.68
N THR A 143 2.42 -4.80 -3.19
CA THR A 143 2.64 -4.51 -4.60
C THR A 143 2.51 -5.80 -5.43
N PHE A 144 2.28 -5.65 -6.73
CA PHE A 144 2.11 -6.78 -7.64
C PHE A 144 3.42 -7.06 -8.39
N PRO A 145 3.99 -8.28 -8.32
CA PRO A 145 5.22 -8.62 -9.00
C PRO A 145 5.01 -8.72 -10.51
N VAL A 146 5.96 -8.19 -11.27
CA VAL A 146 6.02 -8.30 -12.73
C VAL A 146 7.45 -8.53 -13.19
N ASP A 147 7.62 -9.34 -14.22
CA ASP A 147 8.93 -9.69 -14.76
C ASP A 147 9.58 -8.53 -15.47
N ILE A 148 10.91 -8.39 -15.33
CA ILE A 148 11.72 -7.48 -16.11
C ILE A 148 12.16 -8.18 -17.39
N LYS A 149 11.67 -7.74 -18.55
CA LYS A 149 11.97 -8.36 -19.85
C LYS A 149 12.88 -7.51 -20.76
N ARG A 150 13.04 -6.23 -20.46
CA ARG A 150 13.76 -5.27 -21.31
C ARG A 150 14.90 -4.56 -20.57
N GLN A 151 15.39 -5.13 -19.48
CA GLN A 151 16.41 -4.51 -18.62
C GLN A 151 16.03 -3.10 -18.13
N GLU A 152 14.74 -2.90 -17.82
CA GLU A 152 14.19 -1.63 -17.34
C GLU A 152 14.78 -1.24 -15.99
N LEU A 153 15.02 -2.23 -15.14
CA LEU A 153 15.65 -2.10 -13.83
C LEU A 153 16.67 -3.24 -13.64
N PRO A 154 17.62 -3.09 -12.72
CA PRO A 154 18.45 -4.21 -12.27
C PRO A 154 17.60 -5.29 -11.58
N GLY A 155 17.83 -6.56 -11.93
CA GLY A 155 17.12 -7.69 -11.33
C GLY A 155 16.21 -8.42 -12.32
N GLU A 156 15.44 -9.36 -11.83
CA GLU A 156 14.52 -10.20 -12.62
C GLU A 156 13.07 -9.73 -12.51
N GLU A 157 12.72 -9.07 -11.42
CA GLU A 157 11.37 -8.61 -11.12
C GLU A 157 11.33 -7.14 -10.71
N MET A 158 10.20 -6.51 -10.94
CA MET A 158 9.81 -5.21 -10.40
C MET A 158 8.38 -5.29 -9.86
N TYR A 159 7.96 -4.24 -9.14
CA TYR A 159 6.70 -4.27 -8.41
C TYR A 159 5.76 -3.16 -8.86
N MET A 160 4.63 -3.53 -9.45
CA MET A 160 3.57 -2.60 -9.81
C MET A 160 2.89 -2.05 -8.57
N SER A 161 2.70 -0.73 -8.53
CA SER A 161 2.05 0.00 -7.44
C SER A 161 1.18 1.16 -7.95
N GLY A 162 0.54 1.88 -7.03
CA GLY A 162 -0.26 3.08 -7.34
C GLY A 162 -1.54 2.77 -8.11
N LYS A 163 -1.95 3.67 -9.01
CA LYS A 163 -3.26 3.62 -9.63
C LYS A 163 -3.57 2.34 -10.43
N ALA A 164 -2.56 1.73 -11.04
CA ALA A 164 -2.75 0.48 -11.80
C ALA A 164 -3.01 -0.72 -10.91
N LEU A 165 -2.53 -0.66 -9.66
CA LEU A 165 -2.79 -1.69 -8.65
C LEU A 165 -4.19 -1.59 -8.05
N PHE A 166 -4.80 -0.39 -8.04
CA PHE A 166 -6.06 -0.14 -7.34
C PHE A 166 -7.19 -1.11 -7.72
N PRO A 167 -7.47 -1.41 -9.02
CA PRO A 167 -8.52 -2.34 -9.38
C PRO A 167 -8.32 -3.75 -8.82
N LEU A 168 -7.08 -4.25 -8.79
CA LEU A 168 -6.79 -5.55 -8.17
C LEU A 168 -7.00 -5.48 -6.65
N SER A 169 -6.46 -4.46 -6.00
CA SER A 169 -6.55 -4.33 -4.54
C SER A 169 -7.98 -4.18 -4.03
N ILE A 170 -8.81 -3.40 -4.73
CA ILE A 170 -10.21 -3.22 -4.33
C ILE A 170 -11.06 -4.47 -4.67
N SER A 171 -10.68 -5.24 -5.69
CA SER A 171 -11.31 -6.53 -5.98
C SER A 171 -11.00 -7.58 -4.89
N VAL A 172 -9.78 -7.57 -4.31
CA VAL A 172 -9.49 -8.38 -3.11
C VAL A 172 -10.39 -7.96 -1.95
N ALA A 173 -10.55 -6.64 -1.73
CA ALA A 173 -11.42 -6.13 -0.68
C ALA A 173 -12.88 -6.60 -0.86
N ALA A 174 -13.43 -6.51 -2.06
CA ALA A 174 -14.78 -6.95 -2.36
C ALA A 174 -14.96 -8.45 -2.09
N ARG A 175 -14.04 -9.27 -2.61
CA ARG A 175 -14.10 -10.72 -2.43
C ARG A 175 -14.01 -11.16 -0.95
N LEU A 176 -13.14 -10.52 -0.18
CA LEU A 176 -13.05 -10.76 1.26
C LEU A 176 -14.27 -10.23 2.00
N ALA A 177 -14.80 -9.05 1.64
CA ALA A 177 -15.99 -8.50 2.26
C ALA A 177 -17.19 -9.44 2.10
N GLU A 178 -17.38 -10.04 0.93
CA GLU A 178 -18.42 -11.05 0.68
C GLU A 178 -18.24 -12.29 1.56
N SER A 179 -16.99 -12.84 1.65
CA SER A 179 -16.73 -14.06 2.44
C SER A 179 -16.85 -13.89 3.95
N PHE A 180 -16.82 -12.65 4.44
CA PHE A 180 -16.90 -12.30 5.85
C PHE A 180 -18.14 -11.47 6.21
N ASP A 181 -19.10 -11.33 5.32
CA ASP A 181 -20.30 -10.50 5.52
C ASP A 181 -19.96 -9.08 6.01
N GLY A 182 -18.85 -8.51 5.51
CA GLY A 182 -18.34 -7.19 5.91
C GLY A 182 -17.69 -7.13 7.29
N LYS A 183 -17.63 -8.22 8.05
CA LYS A 183 -17.18 -8.21 9.45
C LYS A 183 -15.66 -8.22 9.64
N LEU A 184 -14.89 -8.50 8.58
CA LEU A 184 -13.42 -8.45 8.62
C LEU A 184 -12.96 -7.01 8.47
N PRO A 185 -12.33 -6.41 9.50
CA PRO A 185 -11.76 -5.08 9.40
C PRO A 185 -10.68 -5.00 8.31
N MET A 186 -10.74 -3.95 7.49
CA MET A 186 -9.82 -3.76 6.38
C MET A 186 -9.10 -2.41 6.46
N SER A 187 -7.79 -2.45 6.31
CA SER A 187 -6.95 -1.29 6.03
C SER A 187 -6.54 -1.32 4.56
N PHE A 188 -6.29 -0.16 3.94
CA PHE A 188 -5.99 -0.10 2.51
C PHE A 188 -4.67 0.58 2.20
N SER A 189 -3.92 0.03 1.22
CA SER A 189 -2.66 0.59 0.73
C SER A 189 -2.41 0.35 -0.76
N GLY A 190 -3.37 -0.16 -1.49
CA GLY A 190 -3.27 -0.60 -2.88
C GLY A 190 -3.72 0.44 -3.90
N GLY A 191 -2.98 1.55 -4.03
CA GLY A 191 -3.26 2.55 -5.06
C GLY A 191 -4.29 3.61 -4.67
N ALA A 192 -4.47 3.86 -3.36
CA ALA A 192 -5.25 4.99 -2.88
C ALA A 192 -4.60 6.33 -3.28
N ASP A 193 -5.43 7.26 -3.71
CA ASP A 193 -5.03 8.61 -4.08
C ASP A 193 -6.19 9.61 -3.87
N GLN A 194 -5.99 10.88 -4.24
CA GLN A 194 -6.98 11.95 -4.11
C GLN A 194 -8.26 11.75 -4.96
N LYS A 195 -8.32 10.75 -5.82
CA LYS A 195 -9.48 10.49 -6.68
C LYS A 195 -10.43 9.45 -6.09
N ASN A 196 -9.89 8.54 -5.26
CA ASN A 196 -10.64 7.39 -4.76
C ASN A 196 -10.68 7.27 -3.23
N ILE A 197 -9.96 8.13 -2.50
CA ILE A 197 -9.86 8.05 -1.03
C ILE A 197 -11.22 8.11 -0.34
N ASP A 198 -12.09 9.01 -0.78
CA ASP A 198 -13.46 9.16 -0.26
C ASP A 198 -14.29 7.88 -0.48
N GLN A 199 -14.24 7.32 -1.69
CA GLN A 199 -14.95 6.08 -2.00
C GLN A 199 -14.47 4.88 -1.18
N ILE A 200 -13.14 4.78 -0.94
CA ILE A 200 -12.57 3.73 -0.10
C ILE A 200 -13.09 3.86 1.34
N VAL A 201 -13.04 5.08 1.89
CA VAL A 201 -13.48 5.35 3.27
C VAL A 201 -14.99 5.15 3.42
N ASP A 202 -15.79 5.55 2.42
CA ASP A 202 -17.25 5.35 2.41
C ASP A 202 -17.65 3.86 2.32
N CYS A 203 -16.74 2.98 1.89
CA CYS A 203 -16.92 1.53 2.00
C CYS A 203 -16.70 0.98 3.41
N GLY A 204 -16.31 1.81 4.38
CA GLY A 204 -15.96 1.36 5.74
C GLY A 204 -14.51 0.88 5.87
N ILE A 205 -13.69 1.07 4.85
CA ILE A 205 -12.28 0.63 4.85
C ILE A 205 -11.40 1.72 5.45
N TRP A 206 -10.79 1.43 6.60
CA TRP A 206 -9.95 2.34 7.36
C TRP A 206 -9.00 1.58 8.31
N PRO A 207 -7.74 2.03 8.54
CA PRO A 207 -7.09 3.22 7.96
C PRO A 207 -6.61 3.02 6.51
N VAL A 208 -6.38 4.13 5.80
CA VAL A 208 -5.84 4.13 4.44
C VAL A 208 -4.45 4.74 4.44
N THR A 209 -3.50 4.08 3.77
CA THR A 209 -2.14 4.59 3.59
C THR A 209 -1.86 4.89 2.13
N VAL A 210 -1.11 5.96 1.88
CA VAL A 210 -0.72 6.40 0.54
C VAL A 210 0.80 6.52 0.44
N ALA A 211 1.37 6.12 -0.69
CA ALA A 211 2.81 6.24 -0.95
C ALA A 211 3.07 6.77 -2.37
N THR A 212 2.70 6.02 -3.39
CA THR A 212 3.02 6.33 -4.79
C THR A 212 2.56 7.72 -5.24
N VAL A 213 1.40 8.20 -4.77
CA VAL A 213 0.89 9.54 -5.09
C VAL A 213 1.80 10.65 -4.57
N LEU A 214 2.48 10.43 -3.44
CA LEU A 214 3.38 11.41 -2.83
C LEU A 214 4.74 11.47 -3.54
N LEU A 215 5.14 10.39 -4.18
CA LEU A 215 6.41 10.31 -4.93
C LEU A 215 6.34 11.00 -6.30
N LYS A 216 5.15 11.36 -6.76
CA LYS A 216 4.94 12.07 -8.02
C LYS A 216 5.18 13.57 -7.87
N PRO A 217 5.53 14.28 -8.97
CA PRO A 217 5.69 15.74 -8.94
C PRO A 217 4.47 16.43 -8.31
N GLY A 218 4.72 17.29 -7.32
CA GLY A 218 3.67 17.96 -6.56
C GLY A 218 2.94 17.05 -5.55
N GLY A 219 3.49 15.87 -5.25
CA GLY A 219 2.85 14.82 -4.44
C GLY A 219 2.34 15.29 -3.09
N TYR A 220 3.11 16.08 -2.35
CA TYR A 220 2.66 16.62 -1.05
C TYR A 220 1.46 17.56 -1.13
N LYS A 221 1.21 18.22 -2.27
CA LYS A 221 -0.01 18.99 -2.49
C LYS A 221 -1.27 18.12 -2.49
N TRP A 222 -1.13 16.85 -2.84
CA TRP A 222 -2.24 15.90 -2.82
C TRP A 222 -2.63 15.48 -1.40
N MET A 223 -1.71 15.56 -0.43
CA MET A 223 -2.04 15.26 0.98
C MET A 223 -3.13 16.17 1.52
N THR A 224 -3.08 17.48 1.23
CA THR A 224 -4.15 18.41 1.64
C THR A 224 -5.50 17.98 1.07
N ARG A 225 -5.56 17.66 -0.23
CA ARG A 225 -6.81 17.21 -0.86
C ARG A 225 -7.30 15.86 -0.35
N ILE A 226 -6.37 14.94 -0.07
CA ILE A 226 -6.70 13.64 0.54
C ILE A 226 -7.28 13.88 1.95
N ALA A 227 -6.65 14.73 2.75
CA ALA A 227 -7.12 15.06 4.09
C ALA A 227 -8.50 15.76 4.08
N GLU A 228 -8.70 16.72 3.19
CA GLU A 228 -10.00 17.40 3.01
C GLU A 228 -11.12 16.42 2.66
N LYS A 229 -10.89 15.54 1.69
CA LYS A 229 -11.87 14.50 1.30
C LYS A 229 -12.14 13.52 2.43
N THR A 230 -11.10 13.06 3.11
CA THR A 230 -11.24 12.12 4.23
C THR A 230 -11.99 12.76 5.41
N ALA A 231 -11.75 14.04 5.69
CA ALA A 231 -12.44 14.77 6.75
C ALA A 231 -13.95 14.95 6.47
N ALA A 232 -14.35 14.94 5.20
CA ALA A 232 -15.76 15.00 4.80
C ALA A 232 -16.48 13.65 4.90
N CYS A 233 -15.74 12.53 4.99
CA CYS A 233 -16.30 11.20 5.09
C CYS A 233 -16.74 10.90 6.53
N GLN A 234 -17.86 10.17 6.68
CA GLN A 234 -18.24 9.59 7.96
C GLN A 234 -17.51 8.26 8.15
N ILE A 235 -16.42 8.28 8.91
CA ILE A 235 -15.70 7.06 9.25
C ILE A 235 -16.55 6.28 10.24
N GLY A 236 -17.07 5.13 9.82
CA GLY A 236 -17.85 4.24 10.67
C GLY A 236 -17.02 3.78 11.87
N LYS A 237 -17.59 3.85 13.07
CA LYS A 237 -16.91 3.39 14.32
C LYS A 237 -16.85 1.87 14.43
N SER A 238 -17.59 1.13 13.60
CA SER A 238 -17.77 -0.32 13.74
C SER A 238 -16.63 -1.16 13.16
N GLY A 239 -15.78 -0.59 12.28
CA GLY A 239 -14.80 -1.37 11.53
C GLY A 239 -15.41 -2.33 10.50
N GLU A 240 -16.70 -2.26 10.26
CA GLU A 240 -17.41 -3.08 9.28
C GLU A 240 -17.29 -2.48 7.88
N VAL A 241 -17.09 -3.36 6.91
CA VAL A 241 -17.00 -3.01 5.50
C VAL A 241 -18.36 -3.18 4.84
N HIS A 242 -18.81 -2.16 4.11
CA HIS A 242 -20.08 -2.21 3.38
C HIS A 242 -19.95 -3.05 2.10
N VAL A 243 -20.38 -4.31 2.13
CA VAL A 243 -20.21 -5.29 1.04
C VAL A 243 -20.71 -4.73 -0.30
N GLU A 244 -21.94 -4.23 -0.37
CA GLU A 244 -22.50 -3.71 -1.63
C GLU A 244 -21.69 -2.54 -2.20
N ARG A 245 -21.20 -1.63 -1.32
CA ARG A 245 -20.43 -0.46 -1.76
C ARG A 245 -19.05 -0.86 -2.28
N VAL A 246 -18.35 -1.76 -1.58
CA VAL A 246 -17.03 -2.20 -2.00
C VAL A 246 -17.09 -3.06 -3.27
N THR A 247 -18.11 -3.90 -3.42
CA THR A 247 -18.33 -4.70 -4.64
C THR A 247 -18.62 -3.79 -5.82
N LYS A 248 -19.48 -2.77 -5.63
CA LYS A 248 -19.72 -1.77 -6.66
C LYS A 248 -18.46 -0.99 -7.02
N LEU A 249 -17.70 -0.53 -6.03
CA LEU A 249 -16.44 0.20 -6.24
C LEU A 249 -15.41 -0.65 -7.00
N ALA A 250 -15.33 -1.95 -6.72
CA ALA A 250 -14.46 -2.88 -7.44
C ALA A 250 -14.89 -3.02 -8.91
N ALA A 251 -16.18 -3.19 -9.19
CA ALA A 251 -16.70 -3.25 -10.55
C ALA A 251 -16.46 -1.94 -11.31
N ASP A 252 -16.78 -0.79 -10.69
CA ASP A 252 -16.55 0.53 -11.29
C ASP A 252 -15.05 0.76 -11.58
N ALA A 253 -14.14 0.24 -10.74
CA ALA A 253 -12.70 0.40 -10.92
C ALA A 253 -12.17 -0.34 -12.16
N LEU A 254 -12.70 -1.50 -12.49
CA LEU A 254 -12.31 -2.28 -13.67
C LEU A 254 -12.64 -1.55 -14.99
N GLU A 255 -13.71 -0.78 -15.01
CA GLU A 255 -14.16 -0.05 -16.19
C GLU A 255 -13.61 1.39 -16.25
N ASN A 256 -13.04 1.90 -15.15
CA ASN A 256 -12.68 3.30 -15.01
C ASN A 256 -11.38 3.64 -15.76
N ALA A 257 -11.50 4.51 -16.77
CA ALA A 257 -10.38 5.01 -17.57
C ALA A 257 -9.24 5.68 -16.76
N ASN A 258 -9.47 6.10 -15.50
CA ASN A 258 -8.42 6.65 -14.64
C ASN A 258 -7.36 5.60 -14.26
N TYR A 259 -7.74 4.32 -14.20
CA TYR A 259 -6.86 3.21 -13.87
C TYR A 259 -6.27 2.52 -15.08
N GLN A 260 -6.88 2.72 -16.26
CA GLN A 260 -6.42 2.17 -17.53
C GLN A 260 -5.14 2.86 -18.01
N LYS A 261 -4.35 2.14 -18.80
CA LYS A 261 -3.22 2.70 -19.53
C LYS A 261 -3.73 3.61 -20.64
N ASN A 262 -3.36 4.88 -20.61
CA ASN A 262 -3.70 5.81 -21.67
C ASN A 262 -2.64 5.79 -22.77
N SER A 263 -2.78 4.89 -23.76
CA SER A 263 -1.86 4.73 -24.88
C SER A 263 -1.71 6.00 -25.74
N LYS A 264 -2.79 6.79 -25.86
CA LYS A 264 -2.74 8.05 -26.63
C LYS A 264 -1.87 9.11 -25.97
N LYS A 265 -1.84 9.16 -24.62
CA LYS A 265 -0.93 10.05 -23.88
C LYS A 265 0.52 9.56 -23.92
N ALA A 266 0.75 8.24 -23.99
CA ALA A 266 2.07 7.67 -24.15
C ALA A 266 2.67 7.98 -25.52
N GLY A 267 1.86 7.89 -26.61
CA GLY A 267 2.28 8.25 -27.96
C GLY A 267 2.66 9.73 -28.09
N LYS A 268 1.80 10.63 -27.58
CA LYS A 268 2.11 12.08 -27.61
C LYS A 268 3.36 12.47 -26.83
N ARG A 269 3.68 11.79 -25.72
CA ARG A 269 4.92 12.06 -24.95
C ARG A 269 6.19 11.55 -25.65
N LYS A 270 6.11 10.57 -26.53
CA LYS A 270 7.26 10.18 -27.38
C LYS A 270 7.62 11.22 -28.42
N GLU A 271 6.62 12.02 -28.84
CA GLU A 271 6.79 13.11 -29.81
C GLU A 271 7.12 14.45 -29.16
N GLU A 272 6.59 14.71 -27.96
CA GLU A 272 6.95 15.90 -27.18
C GLU A 272 8.28 15.63 -26.46
N LYS A 273 9.36 16.16 -26.98
CA LYS A 273 10.62 16.28 -26.23
C LYS A 273 10.33 16.96 -24.90
N SER A 274 10.78 16.34 -23.81
CA SER A 274 10.63 16.95 -22.48
C SER A 274 11.21 18.37 -22.53
N PRO A 275 10.46 19.40 -22.08
CA PRO A 275 11.00 20.75 -22.02
C PRO A 275 12.31 20.84 -21.21
N LEU A 276 12.52 19.91 -20.28
CA LEU A 276 13.77 19.80 -19.51
C LEU A 276 14.96 19.35 -20.37
N LEU A 277 14.72 18.54 -21.40
CA LEU A 277 15.75 18.06 -22.33
C LEU A 277 16.13 19.12 -23.36
N ASP A 278 15.19 19.99 -23.72
CA ASP A 278 15.45 21.10 -24.63
C ASP A 278 16.20 22.27 -23.92
N CYS A 279 16.16 22.31 -22.58
CA CYS A 279 16.91 23.29 -21.76
C CYS A 279 18.35 22.87 -21.46
N LEU A 280 18.72 21.60 -21.71
CA LEU A 280 20.07 21.12 -21.50
C LEU A 280 20.84 21.11 -22.81
N SER A 281 21.97 21.81 -22.86
CA SER A 281 22.86 21.74 -23.99
C SER A 281 23.41 20.31 -24.17
N LYS A 282 23.81 19.95 -25.40
CA LYS A 282 24.43 18.64 -25.63
C LYS A 282 25.71 18.43 -24.79
N GLU A 283 26.38 19.50 -24.42
CA GLU A 283 27.56 19.52 -23.56
C GLU A 283 27.21 19.23 -22.11
N ASP A 284 26.16 19.84 -21.56
CA ASP A 284 25.66 19.56 -20.21
C ASP A 284 25.29 18.09 -19.99
N VAL A 285 24.84 17.43 -21.05
CA VAL A 285 24.50 16.01 -21.04
C VAL A 285 25.74 15.13 -21.13
N SER A 286 26.83 15.58 -21.81
CA SER A 286 28.06 14.82 -21.96
C SER A 286 28.96 14.85 -20.73
N GLU A 287 28.96 15.93 -19.97
CA GLU A 287 29.76 16.06 -18.75
C GLU A 287 29.15 15.27 -17.57
N ARG A 288 27.84 14.98 -17.58
CA ARG A 288 27.17 14.19 -16.56
C ARG A 288 27.21 12.67 -16.83
N LYS A 289 28.37 12.13 -17.17
CA LYS A 289 28.54 10.69 -17.38
C LYS A 289 28.16 9.85 -16.15
N GLU A 290 28.25 10.37 -14.96
CA GLU A 290 27.82 9.72 -13.71
C GLU A 290 26.31 9.60 -13.59
N PHE A 291 25.53 10.39 -14.36
CA PHE A 291 24.06 10.34 -14.39
C PHE A 291 23.51 9.58 -15.62
N THR A 292 24.28 8.67 -16.21
CA THR A 292 23.80 7.83 -17.33
C THR A 292 22.58 6.97 -16.96
N VAL A 293 22.35 6.73 -15.68
CA VAL A 293 21.12 6.11 -15.18
C VAL A 293 19.90 6.95 -15.54
N HIS A 294 19.98 8.27 -15.46
CA HIS A 294 18.85 9.16 -15.78
C HIS A 294 18.47 9.20 -17.26
N LYS A 295 19.39 8.99 -18.19
CA LYS A 295 19.05 8.91 -19.62
C LYS A 295 18.17 7.73 -19.98
N ARG A 296 18.26 6.61 -19.24
CA ARG A 296 17.39 5.44 -19.42
C ARG A 296 16.09 5.58 -18.63
N VAL A 297 16.15 6.24 -17.49
CA VAL A 297 14.99 6.44 -16.59
C VAL A 297 13.96 7.39 -17.19
N CYS A 298 14.36 8.48 -17.86
CA CYS A 298 13.40 9.49 -18.36
C CYS A 298 12.55 9.04 -19.56
N GLY A 299 12.90 7.99 -20.28
CA GLY A 299 12.11 7.45 -21.38
C GLY A 299 11.50 6.08 -21.08
N ASN A 300 12.32 5.19 -20.54
CA ASN A 300 11.95 3.80 -20.37
C ASN A 300 11.10 3.54 -19.12
N CYS A 301 11.28 4.30 -18.02
CA CYS A 301 10.43 4.16 -16.85
C CYS A 301 8.97 4.55 -17.11
N ALA A 302 8.74 5.51 -18.02
CA ALA A 302 7.39 5.87 -18.44
C ALA A 302 6.73 4.76 -19.28
N ASP A 303 7.52 4.02 -20.03
CA ASP A 303 7.03 2.93 -20.87
C ASP A 303 6.78 1.64 -20.10
N VAL A 304 7.48 1.44 -18.99
CA VAL A 304 7.48 0.18 -18.23
C VAL A 304 6.74 0.29 -16.91
N CYS A 305 6.78 1.44 -16.24
CA CYS A 305 6.03 1.63 -15.02
C CYS A 305 4.56 1.93 -15.35
N PRO A 306 3.61 1.02 -15.09
CA PRO A 306 2.19 1.25 -15.35
C PRO A 306 1.66 2.47 -14.60
N ASN A 307 2.33 2.86 -13.54
CA ASN A 307 1.97 4.03 -12.74
C ASN A 307 2.54 5.34 -13.25
N ARG A 308 3.53 5.30 -14.14
CA ARG A 308 4.30 6.48 -14.55
C ARG A 308 4.76 7.32 -13.34
N ALA A 309 5.20 6.65 -12.28
CA ALA A 309 5.56 7.31 -11.04
C ALA A 309 6.74 8.27 -11.20
N ASN A 310 7.56 8.05 -12.24
CA ASN A 310 8.81 8.76 -12.48
C ASN A 310 8.74 9.71 -13.71
N VAL A 311 7.56 10.15 -14.12
CA VAL A 311 7.39 11.12 -15.22
C VAL A 311 6.60 12.32 -14.75
#